data_4780a0a85b05813bcdcc9d6913162f6b
#
_entry.id   4780a0a85b05813bcdcc9d6913162f6b
#
_cell.length_a   1.000
_cell.length_b   1.000
_cell.length_c   1.000
_cell.angle_alpha   90.00
_cell.angle_beta   90.00
_cell.angle_gamma   90.00
#
_symmetry.space_group_name_H-M   'P 1'
#
loop_
_entity.id
_entity.type
_entity.pdbx_description
1 polymer ?
#
loop_
_entity_poly.entity_id
_entity_poly.type
_entity_poly.pdbx_seq_one_letter_code
_entity_poly.pdbx_strand_id
1 'polypeptide(L)'
;NVIFFFLLYAMAAVTTILCGNTVITLLLGLWVYFGPTLVTALWQSLKSMFFQTYVTDASMTSLLFCSKFAPLIQYFGVNGTKMHNWAVEPVYAMDYSAGLQESSAIGLLIGYAVAAIVITALALFLFRIRKSERAGTALAFNPIKLPVKIIICVVMGTAFAEIFKMLVYESELWFWVGLVLGTVIFHCVVEIIYAFDFRAIFRKPLQLVIILAVLCAGLLTMQADVFGYDEWLPDEGSIAAAAPMGYVGESALLSEPENIAAARQLAALGVESLNNTDENAQKACITVTFKLKNGKVKSRSYEL
;
A
#
# COMPACT_ATOMS: atom_id res chain seq x y z
N ASN A 1 23.23 8.79 1.09
CA ASN A 1 23.27 8.29 -0.29
C ASN A 1 23.96 6.92 -0.41
N VAL A 2 25.16 6.72 0.22
CA VAL A 2 25.92 5.46 0.13
C VAL A 2 25.11 4.25 0.62
N ILE A 3 24.43 4.35 1.76
CA ILE A 3 23.61 3.26 2.33
C ILE A 3 22.47 2.87 1.36
N PHE A 4 21.78 3.86 0.78
CA PHE A 4 20.73 3.60 -0.20
C PHE A 4 21.27 2.91 -1.45
N PHE A 5 22.43 3.35 -1.94
CA PHE A 5 23.08 2.73 -3.08
C PHE A 5 23.39 1.25 -2.81
N PHE A 6 23.99 0.94 -1.64
CA PHE A 6 24.28 -0.43 -1.25
C PHE A 6 23.01 -1.29 -1.13
N LEU A 7 21.94 -0.73 -0.55
CA LEU A 7 20.67 -1.45 -0.42
C LEU A 7 20.07 -1.75 -1.79
N LEU A 8 19.99 -0.76 -2.68
CA LEU A 8 19.46 -0.93 -4.04
C LEU A 8 20.30 -1.94 -4.84
N TYR A 9 21.64 -1.86 -4.70
CA TYR A 9 22.54 -2.82 -5.34
C TYR A 9 22.33 -4.24 -4.82
N ALA A 10 22.20 -4.42 -3.50
CA ALA A 10 21.94 -5.71 -2.89
C ALA A 10 20.60 -6.31 -3.37
N MET A 11 19.55 -5.48 -3.49
CA MET A 11 18.25 -5.90 -4.05
C MET A 11 18.39 -6.32 -5.52
N ALA A 12 19.13 -5.57 -6.34
CA ALA A 12 19.41 -5.95 -7.73
C ALA A 12 20.20 -7.26 -7.82
N ALA A 13 21.17 -7.47 -6.93
CA ALA A 13 21.93 -8.72 -6.88
C ALA A 13 21.02 -9.92 -6.55
N VAL A 14 20.13 -9.80 -5.56
CA VAL A 14 19.16 -10.85 -5.22
C VAL A 14 18.26 -11.17 -6.42
N THR A 15 17.68 -10.15 -7.08
CA THR A 15 16.82 -10.38 -8.24
C THR A 15 17.55 -11.08 -9.37
N THR A 16 18.81 -10.74 -9.63
CA THR A 16 19.66 -11.38 -10.64
C THR A 16 19.94 -12.83 -10.29
N ILE A 17 20.17 -13.15 -9.03
CA ILE A 17 20.43 -14.52 -8.57
C ILE A 17 19.15 -15.37 -8.63
N LEU A 18 17.98 -14.79 -8.33
CA LEU A 18 16.69 -15.47 -8.36
C LEU A 18 16.24 -15.81 -9.79
N CYS A 19 16.66 -15.05 -10.78
CA CYS A 19 16.27 -15.23 -12.17
C CYS A 19 17.34 -15.94 -12.99
N GLY A 20 16.91 -16.71 -13.97
CA GLY A 20 17.79 -17.38 -14.96
C GLY A 20 17.83 -16.68 -16.31
N ASN A 21 17.00 -15.63 -16.51
CA ASN A 21 16.86 -14.89 -17.76
C ASN A 21 16.90 -13.39 -17.51
N THR A 22 17.58 -12.63 -18.36
CA THR A 22 17.78 -11.17 -18.21
C THR A 22 16.47 -10.39 -18.24
N VAL A 23 15.54 -10.74 -19.13
CA VAL A 23 14.25 -10.06 -19.25
C VAL A 23 13.45 -10.22 -17.96
N ILE A 24 13.43 -11.42 -17.40
CA ILE A 24 12.73 -11.71 -16.14
C ILE A 24 13.40 -11.01 -14.96
N THR A 25 14.74 -10.91 -14.98
CA THR A 25 15.49 -10.13 -13.99
C THR A 25 15.06 -8.66 -13.99
N LEU A 26 14.90 -8.05 -15.16
CA LEU A 26 14.43 -6.66 -15.27
C LEU A 26 12.98 -6.51 -14.76
N LEU A 27 12.09 -7.41 -15.15
CA LEU A 27 10.68 -7.39 -14.68
C LEU A 27 10.57 -7.59 -13.17
N LEU A 28 11.31 -8.57 -12.61
CA LEU A 28 11.33 -8.80 -11.18
C LEU A 28 12.01 -7.64 -10.43
N GLY A 29 13.04 -7.03 -11.03
CA GLY A 29 13.70 -5.84 -10.49
C GLY A 29 12.72 -4.66 -10.39
N LEU A 30 11.99 -4.36 -11.45
CA LEU A 30 10.94 -3.35 -11.43
C LEU A 30 9.90 -3.65 -10.32
N TRP A 31 9.48 -4.91 -10.20
CA TRP A 31 8.56 -5.33 -9.17
C TRP A 31 9.12 -5.12 -7.75
N VAL A 32 10.37 -5.48 -7.51
CA VAL A 32 11.02 -5.32 -6.20
C VAL A 32 11.17 -3.84 -5.82
N TYR A 33 11.42 -2.96 -6.79
CA TYR A 33 11.60 -1.53 -6.53
C TYR A 33 10.28 -0.77 -6.38
N PHE A 34 9.29 -1.05 -7.19
CA PHE A 34 8.03 -0.29 -7.26
C PHE A 34 6.83 -1.04 -6.67
N GLY A 35 6.92 -2.37 -6.54
CA GLY A 35 5.83 -3.21 -6.03
C GLY A 35 5.33 -2.78 -4.65
N PRO A 36 6.19 -2.51 -3.65
CA PRO A 36 5.73 -2.06 -2.33
C PRO A 36 4.88 -0.79 -2.39
N THR A 37 5.26 0.16 -3.25
CA THR A 37 4.49 1.40 -3.43
C THR A 37 3.15 1.13 -4.12
N LEU A 38 3.15 0.28 -5.14
CA LEU A 38 1.92 -0.11 -5.83
C LEU A 38 0.96 -0.82 -4.86
N VAL A 39 1.46 -1.78 -4.06
CA VAL A 39 0.65 -2.48 -3.05
C VAL A 39 -0.01 -1.52 -2.09
N THR A 40 0.70 -0.51 -1.66
CA THR A 40 0.17 0.45 -0.68
C THR A 40 -0.80 1.45 -1.30
N ALA A 41 -0.54 1.89 -2.52
CA ALA A 41 -1.49 2.71 -3.28
C ALA A 41 -2.81 1.96 -3.49
N LEU A 42 -2.73 0.69 -3.92
CA LEU A 42 -3.91 -0.17 -4.07
C LEU A 42 -4.64 -0.40 -2.74
N TRP A 43 -3.89 -0.61 -1.65
CA TRP A 43 -4.49 -0.80 -0.33
C TRP A 43 -5.26 0.45 0.16
N GLN A 44 -4.74 1.64 -0.12
CA GLN A 44 -5.45 2.89 0.17
C GLN A 44 -6.68 3.07 -0.72
N SER A 45 -6.55 2.78 -2.01
CA SER A 45 -7.66 2.82 -2.96
C SER A 45 -8.78 1.87 -2.55
N LEU A 46 -8.46 0.63 -2.19
CA LEU A 46 -9.45 -0.34 -1.72
C LEU A 46 -10.15 0.12 -0.43
N LYS A 47 -9.40 0.72 0.50
CA LYS A 47 -10.01 1.29 1.72
C LYS A 47 -10.96 2.43 1.41
N SER A 48 -10.59 3.35 0.53
CA SER A 48 -11.45 4.45 0.14
C SER A 48 -12.67 4.00 -0.66
N MET A 49 -12.60 2.82 -1.29
CA MET A 49 -13.71 2.23 -2.02
C MET A 49 -14.72 1.52 -1.11
N PHE A 50 -14.22 0.76 -0.13
CA PHE A 50 -15.07 -0.14 0.65
C PHE A 50 -15.48 0.43 2.01
N PHE A 51 -14.72 1.37 2.58
CA PHE A 51 -15.02 1.94 3.88
C PHE A 51 -15.52 3.38 3.76
N GLN A 52 -16.74 3.63 4.24
CA GLN A 52 -17.40 4.94 4.16
C GLN A 52 -16.72 5.99 5.04
N THR A 53 -16.20 5.58 6.20
CA THR A 53 -15.55 6.49 7.16
C THR A 53 -14.05 6.67 6.90
N TYR A 54 -13.52 6.09 5.84
CA TYR A 54 -12.10 6.17 5.54
C TYR A 54 -11.72 7.58 5.06
N VAL A 55 -10.84 8.23 5.81
CA VAL A 55 -10.21 9.48 5.37
C VAL A 55 -8.95 9.10 4.61
N THR A 56 -8.91 9.47 3.35
CA THR A 56 -7.65 9.44 2.61
C THR A 56 -6.75 10.48 3.27
N ASP A 57 -5.82 10.03 4.10
CA ASP A 57 -4.75 10.89 4.59
C ASP A 57 -4.01 11.42 3.37
N ALA A 58 -4.42 12.61 2.91
CA ALA A 58 -3.68 13.35 1.89
C ALA A 58 -2.32 13.80 2.43
N SER A 59 -2.05 13.53 3.72
CA SER A 59 -0.70 13.64 4.24
C SER A 59 0.15 12.60 3.51
N MET A 60 1.12 13.06 2.75
CA MET A 60 2.20 12.24 2.17
C MET A 60 2.84 11.28 3.19
N THR A 61 2.53 11.40 4.47
CA THR A 61 2.95 10.51 5.57
C THR A 61 2.50 9.07 5.36
N SER A 62 1.33 8.82 4.80
CA SER A 62 0.89 7.46 4.51
C SER A 62 1.65 6.87 3.32
N LEU A 63 1.86 7.63 2.26
CA LEU A 63 2.74 7.25 1.15
C LEU A 63 4.19 7.13 1.62
N LEU A 64 4.66 7.97 2.54
CA LEU A 64 5.99 7.90 3.13
C LEU A 64 6.15 6.70 4.08
N PHE A 65 5.13 6.32 4.83
CA PHE A 65 5.20 5.09 5.63
C PHE A 65 5.41 3.87 4.75
N CYS A 66 4.77 3.85 3.60
CA CYS A 66 4.89 2.79 2.60
C CYS A 66 6.19 2.89 1.81
N SER A 67 6.70 4.09 1.63
CA SER A 67 8.00 4.34 1.03
C SER A 67 9.15 3.83 1.91
N LYS A 68 8.96 3.62 3.23
CA LYS A 68 9.96 2.93 4.07
C LYS A 68 10.31 1.55 3.55
N PHE A 69 9.36 0.86 2.91
CA PHE A 69 9.57 -0.43 2.25
C PHE A 69 9.94 -0.30 0.77
N ALA A 70 9.97 0.92 0.22
CA ALA A 70 10.39 1.22 -1.13
C ALA A 70 11.62 2.14 -1.12
N PRO A 71 12.83 1.60 -0.93
CA PRO A 71 14.06 2.39 -0.75
C PRO A 71 14.33 3.34 -1.90
N LEU A 72 13.91 3.00 -3.11
CA LEU A 72 14.07 3.86 -4.29
C LEU A 72 13.26 5.14 -4.17
N ILE A 73 12.01 5.05 -3.71
CA ILE A 73 11.12 6.21 -3.55
C ILE A 73 11.59 7.09 -2.39
N GLN A 74 12.04 6.46 -1.29
CA GLN A 74 12.70 7.20 -0.19
C GLN A 74 13.94 7.94 -0.67
N TYR A 75 14.75 7.32 -1.50
CA TYR A 75 15.93 7.97 -2.07
C TYR A 75 15.55 9.22 -2.88
N PHE A 76 14.53 9.13 -3.73
CA PHE A 76 14.03 10.28 -4.49
C PHE A 76 13.38 11.32 -3.59
N GLY A 77 12.62 10.93 -2.58
CA GLY A 77 12.01 11.84 -1.61
C GLY A 77 13.06 12.67 -0.84
N VAL A 78 14.08 12.00 -0.31
CA VAL A 78 15.16 12.67 0.44
C VAL A 78 16.03 13.58 -0.45
N ASN A 79 16.25 13.21 -1.71
CA ASN A 79 17.06 14.05 -2.62
C ASN A 79 16.20 15.09 -3.35
N GLY A 80 14.91 14.85 -3.58
CA GLY A 80 13.98 15.79 -4.21
C GLY A 80 13.81 17.09 -3.41
N THR A 81 13.80 16.99 -2.09
CA THR A 81 13.74 18.17 -1.21
C THR A 81 14.96 19.10 -1.34
N LYS A 82 16.11 18.57 -1.73
CA LYS A 82 17.32 19.37 -1.99
C LYS A 82 17.33 20.06 -3.36
N MET A 83 16.62 19.51 -4.34
CA MET A 83 16.48 20.14 -5.66
C MET A 83 15.51 21.32 -5.69
N HIS A 84 14.66 21.45 -4.68
CA HIS A 84 13.61 22.49 -4.64
C HIS A 84 14.13 23.91 -4.29
N ASN A 85 15.37 24.05 -3.86
CA ASN A 85 15.97 25.36 -3.58
C ASN A 85 16.38 26.16 -4.85
N TRP A 86 16.08 25.69 -6.06
CA TRP A 86 16.47 26.31 -7.32
C TRP A 86 15.35 26.91 -8.15
N ALA A 87 14.10 26.75 -7.76
CA ALA A 87 12.99 27.29 -8.54
C ALA A 87 11.96 27.95 -7.65
N VAL A 88 11.84 29.27 -7.80
CA VAL A 88 10.68 30.14 -7.55
C VAL A 88 9.68 29.55 -6.53
N GLU A 89 9.50 30.23 -5.39
CA GLU A 89 8.53 29.89 -4.35
C GLU A 89 7.20 29.38 -4.96
N PRO A 90 6.88 28.09 -4.88
CA PRO A 90 5.55 27.67 -5.17
C PRO A 90 4.72 27.90 -3.90
N VAL A 91 3.61 28.57 -4.05
CA VAL A 91 2.62 28.91 -3.02
C VAL A 91 2.06 27.67 -2.28
N TYR A 92 2.49 26.48 -2.64
CA TYR A 92 2.13 25.18 -2.05
C TYR A 92 3.35 24.27 -1.85
N ALA A 93 4.47 24.80 -1.36
CA ALA A 93 5.54 23.95 -0.86
C ALA A 93 5.03 23.22 0.39
N MET A 94 4.53 22.00 0.23
CA MET A 94 4.37 21.09 1.36
C MET A 94 5.74 20.91 1.98
N ASP A 95 5.86 21.34 3.23
CA ASP A 95 7.11 21.25 3.97
C ASP A 95 7.42 19.79 4.28
N TYR A 96 8.11 19.13 3.33
CA TYR A 96 8.56 17.74 3.47
C TYR A 96 9.57 17.57 4.61
N SER A 97 10.12 18.66 5.13
CA SER A 97 11.08 18.66 6.23
C SER A 97 10.42 18.40 7.59
N ALA A 98 9.13 18.67 7.73
CA ALA A 98 8.39 18.47 8.99
C ALA A 98 8.14 16.99 9.34
N GLY A 99 8.30 16.06 8.39
CA GLY A 99 8.01 14.62 8.60
C GLY A 99 9.16 13.78 9.14
N LEU A 100 10.39 14.26 9.11
CA LEU A 100 11.56 13.55 9.62
C LEU A 100 12.11 14.28 10.82
N GLN A 101 11.52 14.08 11.99
CA GLN A 101 12.16 14.41 13.25
C GLN A 101 13.55 13.75 13.27
N GLU A 102 14.58 14.51 13.52
CA GLU A 102 16.02 14.13 13.34
C GLU A 102 16.37 12.77 13.98
N SER A 103 15.73 12.43 15.10
CA SER A 103 15.87 11.14 15.78
C SER A 103 15.29 9.95 14.99
N SER A 104 14.22 10.18 14.20
CA SER A 104 13.59 9.11 13.39
C SER A 104 14.38 8.87 12.09
N ALA A 105 15.08 9.88 11.57
CA ALA A 105 15.91 9.76 10.38
C ALA A 105 17.14 8.86 10.63
N ILE A 106 17.78 8.98 11.78
CA ILE A 106 18.91 8.12 12.16
C ILE A 106 18.48 6.68 12.31
N GLY A 107 17.33 6.43 12.99
CA GLY A 107 16.75 5.08 13.12
C GLY A 107 16.44 4.44 11.78
N LEU A 108 15.91 5.20 10.84
CA LEU A 108 15.60 4.75 9.49
C LEU A 108 16.87 4.42 8.68
N LEU A 109 17.92 5.24 8.79
CA LEU A 109 19.21 4.98 8.15
C LEU A 109 19.89 3.72 8.71
N ILE A 110 19.83 3.50 10.04
CA ILE A 110 20.32 2.28 10.67
C ILE A 110 19.52 1.09 10.16
N GLY A 111 18.19 1.20 10.08
CA GLY A 111 17.31 0.16 9.51
C GLY A 111 17.70 -0.23 8.08
N TYR A 112 17.97 0.75 7.23
CA TYR A 112 18.42 0.49 5.85
C TYR A 112 19.82 -0.10 5.77
N ALA A 113 20.74 0.30 6.66
CA ALA A 113 22.06 -0.31 6.74
C ALA A 113 21.97 -1.80 7.13
N VAL A 114 21.18 -2.10 8.16
CA VAL A 114 20.91 -3.49 8.58
C VAL A 114 20.25 -4.28 7.45
N ALA A 115 19.23 -3.74 6.80
CA ALA A 115 18.57 -4.36 5.67
C ALA A 115 19.55 -4.65 4.52
N ALA A 116 20.44 -3.71 4.19
CA ALA A 116 21.45 -3.91 3.16
C ALA A 116 22.41 -5.08 3.49
N ILE A 117 22.83 -5.18 4.75
CA ILE A 117 23.69 -6.29 5.21
C ILE A 117 22.94 -7.62 5.11
N VAL A 118 21.70 -7.69 5.59
CA VAL A 118 20.87 -8.90 5.58
C VAL A 118 20.59 -9.36 4.14
N ILE A 119 20.21 -8.42 3.25
CA ILE A 119 19.93 -8.73 1.85
C ILE A 119 21.21 -9.16 1.12
N THR A 120 22.36 -8.56 1.42
CA THR A 120 23.67 -8.99 0.86
C THR A 120 24.04 -10.39 1.34
N ALA A 121 23.86 -10.68 2.62
CA ALA A 121 24.09 -12.04 3.17
C ALA A 121 23.16 -13.05 2.52
N LEU A 122 21.88 -12.71 2.30
CA LEU A 122 20.92 -13.53 1.57
C LEU A 122 21.36 -13.74 0.11
N ALA A 123 21.83 -12.70 -0.57
CA ALA A 123 22.35 -12.81 -1.93
C ALA A 123 23.53 -13.79 -2.00
N LEU A 124 24.49 -13.69 -1.09
CA LEU A 124 25.63 -14.61 -1.01
C LEU A 124 25.20 -16.06 -0.72
N PHE A 125 24.23 -16.23 0.18
CA PHE A 125 23.67 -17.55 0.48
C PHE A 125 22.97 -18.15 -0.74
N LEU A 126 22.09 -17.39 -1.39
CA LEU A 126 21.38 -17.82 -2.60
C LEU A 126 22.35 -18.13 -3.74
N PHE A 127 23.41 -17.32 -3.88
CA PHE A 127 24.44 -17.56 -4.88
C PHE A 127 25.14 -18.90 -4.69
N ARG A 128 25.45 -19.29 -3.43
CA ARG A 128 26.08 -20.57 -3.12
C ARG A 128 25.22 -21.79 -3.43
N ILE A 129 23.89 -21.67 -3.25
CA ILE A 129 22.95 -22.79 -3.48
C ILE A 129 22.37 -22.81 -4.90
N ARG A 130 22.62 -21.75 -5.70
CA ARG A 130 22.14 -21.66 -7.08
C ARG A 130 22.86 -22.70 -7.95
N LYS A 131 22.08 -23.54 -8.61
CA LYS A 131 22.59 -24.48 -9.60
C LYS A 131 22.84 -23.77 -10.93
N SER A 132 24.03 -23.95 -11.53
CA SER A 132 24.39 -23.34 -12.82
C SER A 132 23.49 -23.79 -13.98
N GLU A 133 22.95 -25.01 -13.89
CA GLU A 133 22.01 -25.58 -14.87
C GLU A 133 20.68 -24.83 -15.01
N ARG A 134 20.39 -23.88 -14.11
CA ARG A 134 19.19 -23.07 -14.14
C ARG A 134 19.30 -21.80 -14.98
N ALA A 135 20.42 -21.59 -15.67
CA ALA A 135 20.55 -20.53 -16.66
C ALA A 135 19.53 -20.74 -17.78
N GLY A 136 18.82 -19.66 -18.18
CA GLY A 136 17.77 -19.73 -19.20
C GLY A 136 16.36 -20.05 -18.67
N THR A 137 16.22 -20.48 -17.40
CA THR A 137 14.87 -20.64 -16.80
C THR A 137 14.33 -19.30 -16.28
N ALA A 138 13.01 -19.17 -16.17
CA ALA A 138 12.39 -17.95 -15.65
C ALA A 138 12.89 -17.61 -14.24
N LEU A 139 12.73 -18.54 -13.31
CA LEU A 139 13.24 -18.44 -11.94
C LEU A 139 14.15 -19.62 -11.63
N ALA A 140 15.29 -19.35 -10.99
CA ALA A 140 16.28 -20.35 -10.65
C ALA A 140 15.79 -21.35 -9.58
N PHE A 141 14.86 -20.94 -8.70
CA PHE A 141 14.34 -21.72 -7.60
C PHE A 141 12.86 -22.07 -7.80
N ASN A 142 12.54 -23.36 -7.92
CA ASN A 142 11.17 -23.82 -8.14
C ASN A 142 10.16 -23.44 -7.03
N PRO A 143 10.50 -23.52 -5.72
CA PRO A 143 9.54 -23.22 -4.65
C PRO A 143 9.08 -21.75 -4.66
N ILE A 144 9.86 -20.82 -5.21
CA ILE A 144 9.53 -19.41 -5.25
C ILE A 144 8.52 -19.08 -6.37
N LYS A 145 8.36 -19.95 -7.37
CA LYS A 145 7.46 -19.71 -8.51
C LYS A 145 6.02 -19.48 -8.10
N LEU A 146 5.50 -20.27 -7.16
CA LEU A 146 4.10 -20.16 -6.73
C LEU A 146 3.84 -18.88 -5.91
N PRO A 147 4.62 -18.53 -4.86
CA PRO A 147 4.44 -17.27 -4.14
C PRO A 147 4.54 -16.04 -5.04
N VAL A 148 5.56 -15.97 -5.90
CA VAL A 148 5.72 -14.85 -6.84
C VAL A 148 4.52 -14.73 -7.77
N LYS A 149 4.02 -15.84 -8.30
CA LYS A 149 2.82 -15.87 -9.15
C LYS A 149 1.59 -15.35 -8.40
N ILE A 150 1.35 -15.81 -7.16
CA ILE A 150 0.21 -15.36 -6.36
C ILE A 150 0.29 -13.84 -6.13
N ILE A 151 1.44 -13.32 -5.72
CA ILE A 151 1.64 -11.90 -5.47
C ILE A 151 1.36 -11.09 -6.74
N ILE A 152 1.92 -11.50 -7.88
CA ILE A 152 1.70 -10.79 -9.15
C ILE A 152 0.22 -10.84 -9.55
N CYS A 153 -0.43 -12.00 -9.49
CA CYS A 153 -1.83 -12.14 -9.86
C CYS A 153 -2.76 -11.29 -8.97
N VAL A 154 -2.51 -11.29 -7.66
CA VAL A 154 -3.31 -10.52 -6.70
C VAL A 154 -3.13 -9.02 -6.94
N VAL A 155 -1.89 -8.53 -6.95
CA VAL A 155 -1.64 -7.10 -7.03
C VAL A 155 -1.98 -6.54 -8.41
N MET A 156 -1.55 -7.21 -9.47
CA MET A 156 -1.84 -6.74 -10.83
C MET A 156 -3.32 -6.96 -11.22
N GLY A 157 -3.95 -8.02 -10.71
CA GLY A 157 -5.39 -8.23 -10.87
C GLY A 157 -6.20 -7.11 -10.22
N THR A 158 -5.85 -6.73 -8.98
CA THR A 158 -6.47 -5.61 -8.27
C THR A 158 -6.20 -4.27 -8.96
N ALA A 159 -4.96 -4.03 -9.41
CA ALA A 159 -4.63 -2.82 -10.16
C ALA A 159 -5.46 -2.70 -11.44
N PHE A 160 -5.67 -3.81 -12.13
CA PHE A 160 -6.50 -3.86 -13.34
C PHE A 160 -7.97 -3.59 -13.03
N ALA A 161 -8.47 -4.08 -11.89
CA ALA A 161 -9.82 -3.78 -11.39
C ALA A 161 -10.03 -2.28 -11.14
N GLU A 162 -9.07 -1.62 -10.50
CA GLU A 162 -9.10 -0.17 -10.27
C GLU A 162 -9.10 0.62 -11.59
N ILE A 163 -8.29 0.20 -12.56
CA ILE A 163 -8.28 0.82 -13.90
C ILE A 163 -9.65 0.68 -14.56
N PHE A 164 -10.29 -0.51 -14.49
CA PHE A 164 -11.61 -0.73 -15.07
C PHE A 164 -12.69 0.10 -14.40
N LYS A 165 -12.66 0.21 -13.06
CA LYS A 165 -13.55 1.09 -12.31
C LYS A 165 -13.42 2.55 -12.77
N MET A 166 -12.19 3.04 -12.88
CA MET A 166 -11.89 4.41 -13.31
C MET A 166 -12.35 4.71 -14.74
N LEU A 167 -12.21 3.74 -15.66
CA LEU A 167 -12.61 3.89 -17.05
C LEU A 167 -14.13 3.96 -17.25
N VAL A 168 -14.93 3.39 -16.36
CA VAL A 168 -16.39 3.28 -16.50
C VAL A 168 -17.12 4.00 -15.34
N TYR A 169 -16.82 5.28 -15.16
CA TYR A 169 -17.52 6.18 -14.25
C TYR A 169 -17.70 5.62 -12.83
N GLU A 170 -16.64 5.07 -12.27
CA GLU A 170 -16.56 4.54 -10.89
C GLU A 170 -17.58 3.41 -10.57
N SER A 171 -18.01 2.65 -11.55
CA SER A 171 -18.95 1.55 -11.37
C SER A 171 -18.31 0.36 -10.65
N GLU A 172 -18.92 -0.08 -9.54
CA GLU A 172 -18.47 -1.25 -8.78
C GLU A 172 -18.51 -2.54 -9.60
N LEU A 173 -19.52 -2.69 -10.47
CA LEU A 173 -19.64 -3.87 -11.33
C LEU A 173 -18.41 -4.00 -12.22
N TRP A 174 -17.93 -2.90 -12.80
CA TRP A 174 -16.73 -2.92 -13.64
C TRP A 174 -15.44 -3.18 -12.87
N PHE A 175 -15.41 -2.83 -11.59
CA PHE A 175 -14.32 -3.27 -10.70
C PHE A 175 -14.24 -4.80 -10.64
N TRP A 176 -15.36 -5.48 -10.38
CA TRP A 176 -15.39 -6.94 -10.30
C TRP A 176 -15.08 -7.61 -11.64
N VAL A 177 -15.58 -7.06 -12.75
CA VAL A 177 -15.24 -7.53 -14.10
C VAL A 177 -13.75 -7.37 -14.37
N GLY A 178 -13.18 -6.21 -14.06
CA GLY A 178 -11.77 -5.93 -14.18
C GLY A 178 -10.90 -6.85 -13.33
N LEU A 179 -11.35 -7.18 -12.10
CA LEU A 179 -10.67 -8.10 -11.20
C LEU A 179 -10.53 -9.49 -11.80
N VAL A 180 -11.62 -10.02 -12.31
CA VAL A 180 -11.64 -11.36 -12.95
C VAL A 180 -10.76 -11.36 -14.19
N LEU A 181 -10.95 -10.40 -15.10
CA LEU A 181 -10.17 -10.30 -16.34
C LEU A 181 -8.69 -10.09 -16.05
N GLY A 182 -8.34 -9.17 -15.15
CA GLY A 182 -6.97 -8.88 -14.77
C GLY A 182 -6.29 -10.11 -14.16
N THR A 183 -6.93 -10.77 -13.21
CA THR A 183 -6.38 -11.98 -12.57
C THR A 183 -6.15 -13.09 -13.62
N VAL A 184 -7.09 -13.31 -14.54
CA VAL A 184 -6.95 -14.29 -15.62
C VAL A 184 -5.77 -13.93 -16.54
N ILE A 185 -5.71 -12.68 -16.99
CA ILE A 185 -4.64 -12.20 -17.90
C ILE A 185 -3.27 -12.39 -17.24
N PHE A 186 -3.08 -11.90 -16.01
CA PHE A 186 -1.77 -11.99 -15.34
C PHE A 186 -1.41 -13.41 -14.95
N HIS A 187 -2.39 -14.27 -14.62
CA HIS A 187 -2.14 -15.70 -14.45
C HIS A 187 -1.59 -16.32 -15.73
N CYS A 188 -2.23 -16.06 -16.88
CA CYS A 188 -1.80 -16.57 -18.19
C CYS A 188 -0.40 -16.04 -18.55
N VAL A 189 -0.15 -14.74 -18.36
CA VAL A 189 1.15 -14.12 -18.63
C VAL A 189 2.25 -14.77 -17.79
N VAL A 190 2.03 -14.99 -16.50
CA VAL A 190 3.02 -15.63 -15.63
C VAL A 190 3.27 -17.10 -16.03
N GLU A 191 2.24 -17.86 -16.43
CA GLU A 191 2.43 -19.24 -16.90
C GLU A 191 3.23 -19.28 -18.22
N ILE A 192 2.95 -18.36 -19.15
CA ILE A 192 3.76 -18.22 -20.38
C ILE A 192 5.21 -17.91 -20.04
N ILE A 193 5.45 -16.95 -19.14
CA ILE A 193 6.79 -16.56 -18.71
C ILE A 193 7.51 -17.75 -18.04
N TYR A 194 6.83 -18.56 -17.23
CA TYR A 194 7.44 -19.69 -16.55
C TYR A 194 7.75 -20.87 -17.48
N ALA A 195 6.97 -21.05 -18.54
CA ALA A 195 7.13 -22.15 -19.47
C ALA A 195 7.91 -21.75 -20.75
N PHE A 196 8.03 -20.45 -21.05
CA PHE A 196 8.47 -19.91 -22.35
C PHE A 196 7.67 -20.50 -23.53
N ASP A 197 6.40 -20.81 -23.32
CA ASP A 197 5.51 -21.42 -24.29
C ASP A 197 4.11 -20.84 -24.17
N PHE A 198 3.55 -20.32 -25.26
CA PHE A 198 2.19 -19.79 -25.30
C PHE A 198 1.12 -20.85 -25.02
N ARG A 199 1.41 -22.13 -25.26
CA ARG A 199 0.49 -23.23 -24.95
C ARG A 199 0.30 -23.42 -23.44
N ALA A 200 1.14 -22.81 -22.63
CA ALA A 200 1.04 -22.88 -21.17
C ALA A 200 -0.13 -22.08 -20.58
N ILE A 201 -0.82 -21.26 -21.37
CA ILE A 201 -1.99 -20.46 -20.94
C ILE A 201 -3.02 -21.33 -20.18
N PHE A 202 -3.29 -22.54 -20.68
CA PHE A 202 -4.27 -23.44 -20.08
C PHE A 202 -3.70 -24.36 -19.00
N ARG A 203 -2.45 -24.15 -18.59
CA ARG A 203 -1.86 -24.92 -17.51
C ARG A 203 -2.40 -24.45 -16.16
N LYS A 204 -2.64 -25.42 -15.27
CA LYS A 204 -3.03 -25.21 -13.87
C LYS A 204 -4.27 -24.31 -13.66
N PRO A 205 -5.40 -24.56 -14.32
CA PRO A 205 -6.63 -23.77 -14.15
C PRO A 205 -7.12 -23.77 -12.70
N LEU A 206 -6.91 -24.87 -11.96
CA LEU A 206 -7.27 -24.95 -10.54
C LEU A 206 -6.54 -23.90 -9.69
N GLN A 207 -5.28 -23.59 -10.01
CA GLN A 207 -4.56 -22.51 -9.28
C GLN A 207 -5.19 -21.14 -9.55
N LEU A 208 -5.62 -20.88 -10.79
CA LEU A 208 -6.34 -19.64 -11.12
C LEU A 208 -7.63 -19.51 -10.32
N VAL A 209 -8.44 -20.58 -10.28
CA VAL A 209 -9.71 -20.60 -9.54
C VAL A 209 -9.47 -20.34 -8.05
N ILE A 210 -8.45 -20.98 -7.46
CA ILE A 210 -8.13 -20.78 -6.04
C ILE A 210 -7.68 -19.34 -5.78
N ILE A 211 -6.78 -18.78 -6.60
CA ILE A 211 -6.31 -17.40 -6.45
C ILE A 211 -7.49 -16.43 -6.54
N LEU A 212 -8.33 -16.60 -7.54
CA LEU A 212 -9.51 -15.76 -7.75
C LEU A 212 -10.51 -15.87 -6.59
N ALA A 213 -10.80 -17.09 -6.13
CA ALA A 213 -11.72 -17.33 -5.02
C ALA A 213 -11.21 -16.68 -3.71
N VAL A 214 -9.92 -16.82 -3.39
CA VAL A 214 -9.32 -16.22 -2.19
C VAL A 214 -9.32 -14.70 -2.30
N LEU A 215 -9.00 -14.15 -3.48
CA LEU A 215 -9.00 -12.71 -3.71
C LEU A 215 -10.41 -12.12 -3.59
N CYS A 216 -11.39 -12.72 -4.25
CA CYS A 216 -12.79 -12.31 -4.14
C CYS A 216 -13.31 -12.41 -2.70
N ALA A 217 -13.03 -13.51 -1.99
CA ALA A 217 -13.43 -13.66 -0.59
C ALA A 217 -12.81 -12.58 0.29
N GLY A 218 -11.52 -12.26 0.11
CA GLY A 218 -10.85 -11.19 0.85
C GLY A 218 -11.48 -9.81 0.60
N LEU A 219 -11.79 -9.48 -0.65
CA LEU A 219 -12.43 -8.20 -0.99
C LEU A 219 -13.89 -8.14 -0.51
N LEU A 220 -14.64 -9.23 -0.61
CA LEU A 220 -16.00 -9.30 -0.07
C LEU A 220 -16.04 -9.15 1.46
N THR A 221 -15.03 -9.65 2.20
CA THR A 221 -14.94 -9.41 3.65
C THR A 221 -14.64 -7.95 3.98
N MET A 222 -13.92 -7.24 3.10
CA MET A 222 -13.74 -5.78 3.24
C MET A 222 -15.03 -5.02 2.92
N GLN A 223 -15.72 -5.38 1.85
CA GLN A 223 -16.98 -4.76 1.45
C GLN A 223 -18.08 -4.94 2.50
N ALA A 224 -18.13 -6.10 3.15
CA ALA A 224 -19.08 -6.40 4.21
C ALA A 224 -18.68 -5.81 5.58
N ASP A 225 -17.56 -5.10 5.65
CA ASP A 225 -16.97 -4.56 6.88
C ASP A 225 -17.01 -5.54 8.08
N VAL A 226 -16.66 -6.80 7.85
CA VAL A 226 -16.70 -7.87 8.87
C VAL A 226 -15.88 -7.51 10.11
N PHE A 227 -14.91 -6.60 9.99
CA PHE A 227 -14.05 -6.17 11.08
C PHE A 227 -14.55 -4.91 11.80
N GLY A 228 -15.71 -4.34 11.43
CA GLY A 228 -16.30 -3.16 12.06
C GLY A 228 -15.40 -1.93 11.93
N TYR A 229 -14.82 -1.72 10.77
CA TYR A 229 -13.94 -0.58 10.53
C TYR A 229 -14.70 0.73 10.59
N ASP A 230 -15.90 0.79 9.98
CA ASP A 230 -16.73 1.98 9.90
C ASP A 230 -17.45 2.28 11.23
N GLU A 231 -17.75 1.25 12.01
CA GLU A 231 -18.37 1.39 13.34
C GLU A 231 -17.37 1.70 14.47
N TRP A 232 -16.07 1.76 14.13
CA TRP A 232 -15.04 1.93 15.16
C TRP A 232 -15.10 3.28 15.85
N LEU A 233 -15.30 3.27 17.17
CA LEU A 233 -15.22 4.42 18.07
C LEU A 233 -14.16 4.15 19.15
N PRO A 234 -13.31 5.14 19.49
CA PRO A 234 -12.34 4.97 20.57
C PRO A 234 -13.03 5.06 21.96
N ASP A 235 -12.52 4.28 22.92
CA ASP A 235 -12.92 4.42 24.32
C ASP A 235 -12.47 5.76 24.88
N GLU A 236 -13.31 6.45 25.65
CA GLU A 236 -13.01 7.76 26.23
C GLU A 236 -11.67 7.77 27.00
N GLY A 237 -11.43 6.73 27.79
CA GLY A 237 -10.20 6.58 28.55
C GLY A 237 -8.93 6.42 27.70
N SER A 238 -9.05 6.08 26.42
CA SER A 238 -7.95 5.86 25.51
C SER A 238 -7.55 7.11 24.70
N ILE A 239 -8.40 8.14 24.69
CA ILE A 239 -8.17 9.38 23.93
C ILE A 239 -7.28 10.32 24.73
N ALA A 240 -6.25 10.86 24.09
CA ALA A 240 -5.38 11.90 24.66
C ALA A 240 -5.78 13.31 24.18
N ALA A 241 -6.22 13.42 22.92
CA ALA A 241 -6.71 14.66 22.34
C ALA A 241 -7.59 14.37 21.11
N ALA A 242 -8.47 15.28 20.76
CA ALA A 242 -9.35 15.16 19.60
C ALA A 242 -9.52 16.49 18.86
N ALA A 243 -9.82 16.43 17.57
CA ALA A 243 -10.19 17.59 16.77
C ALA A 243 -11.41 17.24 15.89
N PRO A 244 -12.52 17.97 15.99
CA PRO A 244 -13.72 17.77 15.19
C PRO A 244 -13.68 18.55 13.88
N MET A 245 -12.54 18.59 13.17
CA MET A 245 -12.46 19.24 11.85
C MET A 245 -11.34 18.62 11.03
N GLY A 246 -11.65 18.37 9.75
CA GLY A 246 -10.68 17.87 8.80
C GLY A 246 -9.51 18.85 8.61
N TYR A 247 -8.33 18.28 8.42
CA TYR A 247 -7.11 18.99 8.04
C TYR A 247 -6.54 19.97 9.07
N VAL A 248 -6.46 19.56 10.31
CA VAL A 248 -5.79 20.34 11.33
C VAL A 248 -4.51 19.61 11.71
N GLY A 249 -3.36 20.27 11.58
CA GLY A 249 -2.09 19.73 12.05
C GLY A 249 -2.15 19.36 13.53
N GLU A 250 -1.18 18.59 14.03
CA GLU A 250 -1.11 18.16 15.45
C GLU A 250 -1.29 19.30 16.47
N SER A 251 -1.00 20.55 16.07
CA SER A 251 -1.14 21.76 16.88
C SER A 251 -2.57 22.17 17.20
N ALA A 252 -3.56 21.61 16.52
CA ALA A 252 -4.98 21.96 16.75
C ALA A 252 -5.77 20.86 17.46
N LEU A 253 -5.12 19.81 17.92
CA LEU A 253 -5.73 18.78 18.75
C LEU A 253 -6.01 19.31 20.15
N LEU A 254 -7.28 19.31 20.55
CA LEU A 254 -7.74 19.77 21.85
C LEU A 254 -7.67 18.62 22.86
N SER A 255 -7.09 18.88 24.03
CA SER A 255 -6.87 17.87 25.09
C SER A 255 -7.86 18.01 26.27
N GLU A 256 -8.73 19.01 26.23
CA GLU A 256 -9.73 19.24 27.29
C GLU A 256 -10.80 18.13 27.27
N PRO A 257 -11.22 17.59 28.44
CA PRO A 257 -12.19 16.50 28.50
C PRO A 257 -13.53 16.82 27.79
N GLU A 258 -13.99 18.05 27.88
CA GLU A 258 -15.24 18.50 27.25
C GLU A 258 -15.15 18.42 25.72
N ASN A 259 -14.02 18.85 25.14
CA ASN A 259 -13.78 18.80 23.71
C ASN A 259 -13.64 17.36 23.20
N ILE A 260 -13.01 16.49 23.99
CA ILE A 260 -12.90 15.07 23.68
C ILE A 260 -14.28 14.41 23.68
N ALA A 261 -15.11 14.70 24.69
CA ALA A 261 -16.47 14.20 24.79
C ALA A 261 -17.34 14.66 23.61
N ALA A 262 -17.27 15.95 23.25
CA ALA A 262 -17.99 16.52 22.11
C ALA A 262 -17.54 15.87 20.77
N ALA A 263 -16.24 15.72 20.54
CA ALA A 263 -15.71 15.06 19.34
C ALA A 263 -16.17 13.61 19.26
N ARG A 264 -16.21 12.89 20.38
CA ARG A 264 -16.69 11.51 20.43
C ARG A 264 -18.19 11.42 20.20
N GLN A 265 -19.00 12.37 20.71
CA GLN A 265 -20.43 12.44 20.40
C GLN A 265 -20.69 12.68 18.92
N LEU A 266 -19.94 13.59 18.29
CA LEU A 266 -20.03 13.82 16.84
C LEU A 266 -19.69 12.55 16.05
N ALA A 267 -18.65 11.83 16.45
CA ALA A 267 -18.31 10.56 15.82
C ALA A 267 -19.38 9.47 16.04
N ALA A 268 -19.99 9.42 17.23
CA ALA A 268 -21.08 8.49 17.53
C ALA A 268 -22.33 8.76 16.68
N LEU A 269 -22.70 10.04 16.53
CA LEU A 269 -23.78 10.45 15.62
C LEU A 269 -23.45 10.09 14.17
N GLY A 270 -22.18 10.25 13.77
CA GLY A 270 -21.71 9.86 12.46
C GLY A 270 -21.80 8.37 12.21
N VAL A 271 -21.51 7.52 13.20
CA VAL A 271 -21.71 6.07 13.09
C VAL A 271 -23.19 5.72 13.00
N GLU A 272 -24.06 6.41 13.76
CA GLU A 272 -25.51 6.19 13.70
C GLU A 272 -26.08 6.59 12.32
N SER A 273 -25.54 7.67 11.71
CA SER A 273 -25.96 8.14 10.39
C SER A 273 -25.58 7.22 9.23
N LEU A 274 -24.56 6.34 9.39
CA LEU A 274 -24.17 5.38 8.36
C LEU A 274 -25.31 4.45 7.94
N ASN A 275 -26.23 4.18 8.85
CA ASN A 275 -27.41 3.33 8.62
C ASN A 275 -28.63 4.11 8.11
N ASN A 276 -28.53 5.44 8.00
CA ASN A 276 -29.65 6.31 7.63
C ASN A 276 -29.56 6.67 6.14
N THR A 277 -30.33 6.01 5.32
CA THR A 277 -30.34 6.11 3.84
C THR A 277 -31.31 7.19 3.31
N ASP A 278 -31.48 8.31 3.97
CA ASP A 278 -32.27 9.41 3.40
C ASP A 278 -31.48 10.09 2.26
N GLU A 279 -31.78 9.70 1.03
CA GLU A 279 -31.13 10.24 -0.19
C GLU A 279 -31.40 11.74 -0.41
N ASN A 280 -32.40 12.33 0.26
CA ASN A 280 -32.79 13.74 0.12
C ASN A 280 -32.28 14.65 1.25
N ALA A 281 -31.59 14.11 2.25
CA ALA A 281 -30.99 14.89 3.32
C ALA A 281 -29.74 15.63 2.84
N GLN A 282 -29.62 16.90 3.22
CA GLN A 282 -28.40 17.67 2.95
C GLN A 282 -27.28 17.14 3.86
N LYS A 283 -26.43 16.28 3.29
CA LYS A 283 -25.34 15.60 4.04
C LYS A 283 -24.18 16.55 4.27
N ALA A 284 -23.80 16.75 5.53
CA ALA A 284 -22.60 17.47 5.91
C ALA A 284 -21.47 16.48 6.21
N CYS A 285 -20.34 16.62 5.55
CA CYS A 285 -19.18 15.77 5.79
C CYS A 285 -18.34 16.35 6.94
N ILE A 286 -18.17 15.61 8.02
CA ILE A 286 -17.36 15.98 9.19
C ILE A 286 -16.26 14.96 9.40
N THR A 287 -15.02 15.44 9.45
CA THR A 287 -13.87 14.59 9.80
C THR A 287 -13.51 14.77 11.27
N VAL A 288 -13.39 13.68 12.00
CA VAL A 288 -12.95 13.69 13.40
C VAL A 288 -11.62 12.98 13.51
N THR A 289 -10.64 13.66 14.12
CA THR A 289 -9.30 13.11 14.35
C THR A 289 -9.09 12.86 15.84
N PHE A 290 -8.68 11.64 16.18
CA PHE A 290 -8.37 11.24 17.55
C PHE A 290 -6.88 10.92 17.70
N LYS A 291 -6.23 11.54 18.68
CA LYS A 291 -4.90 11.14 19.15
C LYS A 291 -5.07 10.26 20.39
N LEU A 292 -4.67 9.01 20.26
CA LEU A 292 -4.76 8.03 21.36
C LEU A 292 -3.55 8.18 22.31
N LYS A 293 -3.72 7.75 23.58
CA LYS A 293 -2.65 7.76 24.60
C LYS A 293 -1.41 6.93 24.21
N ASN A 294 -1.58 5.97 23.29
CA ASN A 294 -0.47 5.20 22.72
C ASN A 294 0.29 5.93 21.60
N GLY A 295 -0.01 7.22 21.36
CA GLY A 295 0.60 8.06 20.33
C GLY A 295 0.05 7.86 18.91
N LYS A 296 -0.88 6.93 18.69
CA LYS A 296 -1.48 6.72 17.36
C LYS A 296 -2.53 7.79 17.09
N VAL A 297 -2.49 8.36 15.88
CA VAL A 297 -3.51 9.27 15.36
C VAL A 297 -4.41 8.51 14.40
N LYS A 298 -5.73 8.67 14.54
CA LYS A 298 -6.73 8.06 13.66
C LYS A 298 -7.77 9.11 13.30
N SER A 299 -8.03 9.25 12.01
CA SER A 299 -9.06 10.14 11.47
C SER A 299 -10.19 9.32 10.85
N ARG A 300 -11.41 9.81 10.98
CA ARG A 300 -12.62 9.26 10.38
C ARG A 300 -13.46 10.39 9.81
N SER A 301 -14.06 10.15 8.65
CA SER A 301 -15.01 11.07 8.04
C SER A 301 -16.42 10.48 8.13
N TYR A 302 -17.36 11.30 8.54
CA TYR A 302 -18.76 10.93 8.67
C TYR A 302 -19.63 11.86 7.85
N GLU A 303 -20.69 11.32 7.25
CA GLU A 303 -21.77 12.09 6.65
C GLU A 303 -22.90 12.21 7.67
N LEU A 304 -23.21 13.46 8.10
CA LEU A 304 -24.27 13.78 9.05
C LEU A 304 -25.45 14.47 8.36
#